data_2958cf4d52e7d228cd31d189d6485b3f
#
_entry.id   2958cf4d52e7d228cd31d189d6485b3f
#
_cell.length_a   1.000
_cell.length_b   1.000
_cell.length_c   1.000
_cell.angle_alpha   90.00
_cell.angle_beta   90.00
_cell.angle_gamma   90.00
#
_symmetry.space_group_name_H-M   'P 1'
#
loop_
_entity.id
_entity.type
_entity.pdbx_description
1 polymer ?
#
loop_
_entity_poly.entity_id
_entity_poly.type
_entity_poly.pdbx_seq_one_letter_code
_entity_poly.pdbx_strand_id
1 'polypeptide(L)'
;SDLPGADLIATIEGFTRDDVDAFALESQQRAARAREAGHFKGSVVPVKDFLDQTILDSDEFIKPHTTLQGLASLKPAFEAMGGMGFDQVALTRYPQVERIHHVHHAGNSSGIVDGAAAILIGSEAAGKTHGFTPRARIVAAALSGADPTIMLTGPMPAARKALAKAGMTIDQIDLFEVNEAFAAVPMRFMKEMGVAHDKVNVNGGAIAMGHPLGATGAMILNTLIDELHRRQLRFG
;
A
#
# COMPACT_ATOMS: atom_id res chain seq x y z
N SER A 1 -15.79 7.59 4.41
CA SER A 1 -16.81 7.20 3.43
C SER A 1 -16.96 5.70 3.47
N ASP A 2 -18.16 5.27 3.73
CA ASP A 2 -18.47 3.89 4.08
C ASP A 2 -19.02 3.10 2.88
N LEU A 3 -18.68 3.52 1.66
CA LEU A 3 -19.10 2.85 0.44
C LEU A 3 -18.21 1.62 0.18
N PRO A 4 -18.76 0.54 -0.36
CA PRO A 4 -18.02 -0.71 -0.62
C PRO A 4 -17.09 -0.60 -1.84
N GLY A 5 -16.33 0.50 -1.93
CA GLY A 5 -15.47 0.79 -3.09
C GLY A 5 -14.43 -0.30 -3.35
N ALA A 6 -13.83 -0.84 -2.30
CA ALA A 6 -12.86 -1.94 -2.43
C ALA A 6 -13.51 -3.22 -2.97
N ASP A 7 -14.71 -3.58 -2.47
CA ASP A 7 -15.45 -4.74 -2.94
C ASP A 7 -15.98 -4.53 -4.36
N LEU A 8 -16.35 -3.28 -4.71
CA LEU A 8 -16.71 -2.91 -6.07
C LEU A 8 -15.52 -3.10 -7.03
N ILE A 9 -14.31 -2.69 -6.64
CA ILE A 9 -13.09 -2.95 -7.42
C ILE A 9 -12.90 -4.46 -7.60
N ALA A 10 -12.95 -5.23 -6.52
CA ALA A 10 -12.78 -6.68 -6.60
C ALA A 10 -13.81 -7.32 -7.52
N THR A 11 -15.07 -6.89 -7.45
CA THR A 11 -16.16 -7.38 -8.31
C THR A 11 -15.91 -7.05 -9.77
N ILE A 12 -15.57 -5.80 -10.10
CA ILE A 12 -15.31 -5.35 -11.48
C ILE A 12 -14.12 -6.10 -12.08
N GLU A 13 -13.06 -6.28 -11.30
CA GLU A 13 -11.82 -6.93 -11.74
C GLU A 13 -11.90 -8.45 -11.72
N GLY A 14 -12.94 -9.02 -11.09
CA GLY A 14 -13.09 -10.47 -10.95
C GLY A 14 -12.20 -11.10 -9.89
N PHE A 15 -11.71 -10.31 -8.91
CA PHE A 15 -10.92 -10.84 -7.80
C PHE A 15 -11.83 -11.57 -6.82
N THR A 16 -11.53 -12.84 -6.59
CA THR A 16 -12.26 -13.67 -5.64
C THR A 16 -11.81 -13.43 -4.21
N ARG A 17 -12.54 -13.99 -3.26
CA ARG A 17 -12.13 -14.02 -1.86
C ARG A 17 -10.76 -14.67 -1.68
N ASP A 18 -10.51 -15.78 -2.36
CA ASP A 18 -9.24 -16.50 -2.31
C ASP A 18 -8.08 -15.65 -2.86
N ASP A 19 -8.33 -14.89 -3.91
CA ASP A 19 -7.32 -14.00 -4.51
C ASP A 19 -6.88 -12.90 -3.53
N VAL A 20 -7.83 -12.21 -2.89
CA VAL A 20 -7.53 -11.13 -1.94
C VAL A 20 -6.92 -11.67 -0.65
N ASP A 21 -7.32 -12.86 -0.20
CA ASP A 21 -6.72 -13.51 0.97
C ASP A 21 -5.28 -14.00 0.67
N ALA A 22 -5.03 -14.52 -0.53
CA ALA A 22 -3.68 -14.90 -0.96
C ALA A 22 -2.74 -13.69 -1.03
N PHE A 23 -3.22 -12.57 -1.55
CA PHE A 23 -2.46 -11.33 -1.55
C PHE A 23 -2.13 -10.86 -0.11
N ALA A 24 -3.11 -10.92 0.79
CA ALA A 24 -2.92 -10.54 2.20
C ALA A 24 -1.91 -11.43 2.92
N LEU A 25 -1.98 -12.73 2.69
CA LEU A 25 -1.00 -13.69 3.23
C LEU A 25 0.42 -13.35 2.76
N GLU A 26 0.60 -13.08 1.47
CA GLU A 26 1.90 -12.71 0.91
C GLU A 26 2.41 -11.41 1.52
N SER A 27 1.56 -10.39 1.74
CA SER A 27 1.95 -9.15 2.43
C SER A 27 2.50 -9.42 3.83
N GLN A 28 1.82 -10.24 4.63
CA GLN A 28 2.27 -10.65 5.96
C GLN A 28 3.61 -11.40 5.92
N GLN A 29 3.75 -12.35 5.02
CA GLN A 29 4.97 -13.14 4.88
C GLN A 29 6.17 -12.28 4.44
N ARG A 30 5.96 -11.36 3.50
CA ARG A 30 7.00 -10.43 3.04
C ARG A 30 7.44 -9.50 4.16
N ALA A 31 6.51 -8.91 4.89
CA ALA A 31 6.82 -8.02 5.99
C ALA A 31 7.57 -8.75 7.12
N ALA A 32 7.16 -9.96 7.47
CA ALA A 32 7.84 -10.78 8.46
C ALA A 32 9.28 -11.11 8.05
N ARG A 33 9.48 -11.59 6.81
CA ARG A 33 10.83 -11.87 6.27
C ARG A 33 11.70 -10.61 6.24
N ALA A 34 11.14 -9.48 5.80
CA ALA A 34 11.87 -8.21 5.73
C ALA A 34 12.30 -7.73 7.11
N ARG A 35 11.42 -7.81 8.12
CA ARG A 35 11.74 -7.48 9.50
C ARG A 35 12.86 -8.37 10.05
N GLU A 36 12.76 -9.67 9.90
CA GLU A 36 13.78 -10.64 10.34
C GLU A 36 15.13 -10.42 9.65
N ALA A 37 15.11 -10.13 8.35
CA ALA A 37 16.32 -9.84 7.58
C ALA A 37 16.90 -8.43 7.84
N GLY A 38 16.21 -7.59 8.61
CA GLY A 38 16.66 -6.25 8.97
C GLY A 38 16.51 -5.22 7.86
N HIS A 39 15.63 -5.44 6.87
CA HIS A 39 15.43 -4.52 5.75
C HIS A 39 14.86 -3.16 6.17
N PHE A 40 14.25 -3.06 7.36
CA PHE A 40 13.70 -1.81 7.89
C PHE A 40 14.65 -1.06 8.85
N LYS A 41 15.79 -1.64 9.20
CA LYS A 41 16.71 -1.06 10.20
C LYS A 41 17.27 0.31 9.81
N GLY A 42 17.33 0.62 8.52
CA GLY A 42 17.83 1.91 8.03
C GLY A 42 16.86 3.07 8.20
N SER A 43 15.57 2.80 8.38
CA SER A 43 14.51 3.81 8.43
C SER A 43 13.62 3.75 9.68
N VAL A 44 13.59 2.64 10.39
CA VAL A 44 12.84 2.54 11.66
C VAL A 44 13.61 3.20 12.79
N VAL A 45 12.97 4.19 13.43
CA VAL A 45 13.53 4.92 14.57
C VAL A 45 12.88 4.40 15.85
N PRO A 46 13.65 3.88 16.81
CA PRO A 46 13.09 3.45 18.09
C PRO A 46 12.40 4.59 18.84
N VAL A 47 11.23 4.32 19.37
CA VAL A 47 10.52 5.25 20.26
C VAL A 47 11.05 5.05 21.67
N LYS A 48 11.45 6.14 22.29
CA LYS A 48 12.01 6.15 23.66
C LYS A 48 11.16 7.01 24.57
N ASP A 49 11.19 6.67 25.86
CA ASP A 49 10.59 7.50 26.90
C ASP A 49 11.50 8.66 27.33
N PHE A 50 11.05 9.44 28.31
CA PHE A 50 11.80 10.58 28.82
C PHE A 50 13.07 10.19 29.62
N LEU A 51 13.26 8.91 29.94
CA LEU A 51 14.46 8.36 30.54
C LEU A 51 15.41 7.72 29.51
N ASP A 52 15.17 7.95 28.22
CA ASP A 52 15.90 7.37 27.09
C ASP A 52 15.80 5.83 26.99
N GLN A 53 14.78 5.24 27.62
CA GLN A 53 14.51 3.81 27.52
C GLN A 53 13.67 3.52 26.29
N THR A 54 14.10 2.56 25.48
CA THR A 54 13.35 2.14 24.30
C THR A 54 12.06 1.45 24.73
N ILE A 55 10.93 1.99 24.28
CA ILE A 55 9.59 1.43 24.53
C ILE A 55 9.01 0.72 23.31
N LEU A 56 9.49 1.07 22.10
CA LEU A 56 9.10 0.41 20.85
C LEU A 56 10.22 0.57 19.82
N ASP A 57 10.67 -0.52 19.22
CA ASP A 57 11.76 -0.53 18.23
C ASP A 57 11.42 -1.28 16.94
N SER A 58 10.21 -1.81 16.83
CA SER A 58 9.76 -2.58 15.66
C SER A 58 8.25 -2.53 15.50
N ASP A 59 7.78 -2.80 14.27
CA ASP A 59 6.35 -2.88 13.98
C ASP A 59 5.70 -4.06 14.71
N GLU A 60 4.69 -3.76 15.53
CA GLU A 60 3.95 -4.75 16.31
C GLU A 60 2.82 -5.42 15.52
N PHE A 61 2.37 -4.79 14.41
CA PHE A 61 1.16 -5.22 13.71
C PHE A 61 1.37 -6.45 12.82
N ILE A 62 2.60 -6.73 12.40
CA ILE A 62 2.94 -7.87 11.53
C ILE A 62 2.55 -9.19 12.20
N LYS A 63 1.79 -10.02 11.48
CA LYS A 63 1.28 -11.32 11.92
C LYS A 63 1.93 -12.48 11.15
N PRO A 64 3.14 -12.91 11.53
CA PRO A 64 3.91 -13.91 10.77
C PRO A 64 3.24 -15.29 10.72
N HIS A 65 2.31 -15.56 11.61
CA HIS A 65 1.57 -16.83 11.70
C HIS A 65 0.24 -16.83 10.95
N THR A 66 -0.01 -15.83 10.12
CA THR A 66 -1.21 -15.76 9.27
C THR A 66 -1.28 -16.97 8.35
N THR A 67 -2.47 -17.55 8.21
CA THR A 67 -2.76 -18.67 7.31
C THR A 67 -3.96 -18.36 6.43
N LEU A 68 -4.04 -19.00 5.25
CA LEU A 68 -5.23 -18.88 4.37
C LEU A 68 -6.49 -19.36 5.07
N GLN A 69 -6.42 -20.43 5.85
CA GLN A 69 -7.57 -20.93 6.61
C GLN A 69 -8.04 -19.91 7.66
N GLY A 70 -7.12 -19.25 8.35
CA GLY A 70 -7.44 -18.18 9.30
C GLY A 70 -8.11 -16.99 8.61
N LEU A 71 -7.59 -16.56 7.46
CA LEU A 71 -8.20 -15.48 6.66
C LEU A 71 -9.59 -15.88 6.16
N ALA A 72 -9.76 -17.09 5.63
CA ALA A 72 -11.03 -17.58 5.10
C ALA A 72 -12.14 -17.63 6.16
N SER A 73 -11.80 -17.75 7.43
CA SER A 73 -12.77 -17.77 8.54
C SER A 73 -13.36 -16.41 8.90
N LEU A 74 -12.75 -15.32 8.41
CA LEU A 74 -13.20 -13.95 8.72
C LEU A 74 -14.42 -13.57 7.87
N LYS A 75 -15.38 -12.89 8.49
CA LYS A 75 -16.56 -12.41 7.78
C LYS A 75 -16.26 -11.15 6.96
N PRO A 76 -16.86 -10.99 5.77
CA PRO A 76 -16.76 -9.74 5.01
C PRO A 76 -17.24 -8.54 5.85
N ALA A 77 -16.42 -7.47 5.84
CA ALA A 77 -16.67 -6.31 6.71
C ALA A 77 -17.83 -5.43 6.22
N PHE A 78 -18.07 -5.38 4.90
CA PHE A 78 -19.01 -4.44 4.29
C PHE A 78 -20.35 -5.07 3.87
N GLU A 79 -20.55 -6.37 4.05
CA GLU A 79 -21.75 -7.08 3.63
C GLU A 79 -23.02 -6.52 4.31
N ALA A 80 -22.96 -6.29 5.63
CA ALA A 80 -24.08 -5.75 6.38
C ALA A 80 -24.45 -4.32 5.93
N MET A 81 -23.45 -3.47 5.68
CA MET A 81 -23.68 -2.11 5.17
C MET A 81 -24.20 -2.13 3.74
N GLY A 82 -23.67 -3.00 2.89
CA GLY A 82 -24.18 -3.22 1.54
C GLY A 82 -25.68 -3.51 1.56
N GLY A 83 -26.11 -4.43 2.44
CA GLY A 83 -27.52 -4.78 2.64
C GLY A 83 -28.41 -3.64 3.15
N MET A 84 -27.85 -2.62 3.76
CA MET A 84 -28.57 -1.40 4.18
C MET A 84 -28.79 -0.38 3.05
N GLY A 85 -28.45 -0.72 1.81
CA GLY A 85 -28.67 0.11 0.62
C GLY A 85 -27.40 0.73 0.01
N PHE A 86 -26.25 0.60 0.63
CA PHE A 86 -25.00 1.16 0.08
C PHE A 86 -24.58 0.48 -1.23
N ASP A 87 -24.82 -0.82 -1.36
CA ASP A 87 -24.59 -1.53 -2.63
C ASP A 87 -25.46 -0.95 -3.75
N GLN A 88 -26.73 -0.64 -3.46
CA GLN A 88 -27.64 -0.09 -4.46
C GLN A 88 -27.17 1.29 -4.95
N VAL A 89 -26.59 2.11 -4.08
CA VAL A 89 -26.00 3.39 -4.47
C VAL A 89 -24.82 3.18 -5.45
N ALA A 90 -23.94 2.24 -5.14
CA ALA A 90 -22.82 1.91 -6.01
C ALA A 90 -23.28 1.32 -7.36
N LEU A 91 -24.26 0.41 -7.35
CA LEU A 91 -24.81 -0.21 -8.56
C LEU A 91 -25.54 0.80 -9.47
N THR A 92 -26.12 1.85 -8.90
CA THR A 92 -26.70 2.96 -9.69
C THR A 92 -25.63 3.65 -10.53
N ARG A 93 -24.44 3.83 -9.99
CA ARG A 93 -23.30 4.45 -10.69
C ARG A 93 -22.60 3.48 -11.66
N TYR A 94 -22.62 2.19 -11.32
CA TYR A 94 -21.98 1.11 -12.09
C TYR A 94 -23.01 0.07 -12.54
N PRO A 95 -23.94 0.43 -13.46
CA PRO A 95 -25.07 -0.42 -13.85
C PRO A 95 -24.64 -1.70 -14.60
N GLN A 96 -23.40 -1.76 -15.06
CA GLN A 96 -22.85 -2.97 -15.67
C GLN A 96 -22.52 -4.06 -14.62
N VAL A 97 -22.53 -3.74 -13.33
CA VAL A 97 -22.32 -4.68 -12.23
C VAL A 97 -23.69 -5.14 -11.72
N GLU A 98 -23.94 -6.43 -11.76
CA GLU A 98 -25.23 -7.00 -11.31
C GLU A 98 -25.36 -6.98 -9.79
N ARG A 99 -24.27 -7.35 -9.08
CA ARG A 99 -24.18 -7.33 -7.62
C ARG A 99 -22.76 -7.15 -7.17
N ILE A 100 -22.55 -6.59 -5.96
CA ILE A 100 -21.24 -6.48 -5.33
C ILE A 100 -20.94 -7.77 -4.55
N HIS A 101 -19.79 -8.38 -4.80
CA HIS A 101 -19.27 -9.49 -4.03
C HIS A 101 -18.40 -8.95 -2.91
N HIS A 102 -18.84 -9.13 -1.66
CA HIS A 102 -18.09 -8.69 -0.49
C HIS A 102 -17.00 -9.68 -0.15
N VAL A 103 -15.74 -9.27 -0.34
CA VAL A 103 -14.56 -10.12 -0.15
C VAL A 103 -13.56 -9.55 0.87
N HIS A 104 -13.68 -8.25 1.19
CA HIS A 104 -12.75 -7.62 2.12
C HIS A 104 -13.19 -7.76 3.57
N HIS A 105 -12.21 -7.96 4.43
CA HIS A 105 -12.31 -8.05 5.88
C HIS A 105 -11.03 -7.52 6.54
N ALA A 106 -10.97 -7.48 7.86
CA ALA A 106 -9.84 -6.93 8.58
C ALA A 106 -8.48 -7.61 8.27
N GLY A 107 -8.51 -8.87 7.81
CA GLY A 107 -7.29 -9.62 7.50
C GLY A 107 -6.70 -9.35 6.11
N ASN A 108 -7.47 -8.77 5.18
CA ASN A 108 -7.02 -8.42 3.83
C ASN A 108 -7.20 -6.92 3.51
N SER A 109 -7.30 -6.13 4.55
CA SER A 109 -7.36 -4.67 4.53
C SER A 109 -6.29 -4.10 5.44
N SER A 110 -5.94 -2.83 5.24
CA SER A 110 -4.97 -2.16 6.10
C SER A 110 -5.45 -2.07 7.55
N GLY A 111 -4.54 -2.23 8.48
CA GLY A 111 -4.82 -1.97 9.90
C GLY A 111 -4.93 -0.49 10.21
N ILE A 112 -5.88 -0.12 11.06
CA ILE A 112 -5.92 1.20 11.68
C ILE A 112 -4.92 1.17 12.82
N VAL A 113 -3.86 1.96 12.71
CA VAL A 113 -2.74 1.96 13.65
C VAL A 113 -2.25 3.38 13.88
N ASP A 114 -1.53 3.58 14.98
CA ASP A 114 -0.74 4.78 15.22
C ASP A 114 0.62 4.67 14.53
N GLY A 115 1.12 5.79 14.03
CA GLY A 115 2.43 5.84 13.40
C GLY A 115 2.83 7.25 13.02
N ALA A 116 4.14 7.46 12.94
CA ALA A 116 4.73 8.71 12.48
C ALA A 116 5.89 8.42 11.53
N ALA A 117 6.07 9.28 10.55
CA ALA A 117 7.19 9.20 9.62
C ALA A 117 7.65 10.61 9.22
N ALA A 118 8.93 10.73 8.90
CA ALA A 118 9.51 11.98 8.42
C ALA A 118 10.43 11.74 7.23
N ILE A 119 10.38 12.63 6.26
CA ILE A 119 11.30 12.67 5.12
C ILE A 119 11.82 14.09 4.99
N LEU A 120 13.14 14.24 4.92
CA LEU A 120 13.78 15.51 4.62
C LEU A 120 13.87 15.68 3.10
N ILE A 121 13.20 16.71 2.58
CA ILE A 121 13.21 17.04 1.16
C ILE A 121 13.83 18.43 1.00
N GLY A 122 14.71 18.58 0.03
CA GLY A 122 15.36 19.86 -0.27
C GLY A 122 15.86 19.92 -1.70
N SER A 123 16.28 21.10 -2.12
CA SER A 123 16.98 21.28 -3.38
C SER A 123 18.40 20.71 -3.30
N GLU A 124 19.00 20.42 -4.45
CA GLU A 124 20.42 20.01 -4.51
C GLU A 124 21.35 21.08 -3.90
N ALA A 125 21.03 22.35 -4.11
CA ALA A 125 21.79 23.47 -3.53
C ALA A 125 21.73 23.46 -2.00
N ALA A 126 20.54 23.26 -1.42
CA ALA A 126 20.36 23.15 0.03
C ALA A 126 21.14 21.95 0.60
N GLY A 127 21.08 20.80 -0.06
CA GLY A 127 21.87 19.63 0.32
C GLY A 127 23.36 19.91 0.39
N LYS A 128 23.90 20.55 -0.61
CA LYS A 128 25.33 20.96 -0.65
C LYS A 128 25.67 21.96 0.46
N THR A 129 24.83 22.99 0.65
CA THR A 129 25.04 24.04 1.67
C THR A 129 25.08 23.48 3.07
N HIS A 130 24.21 22.51 3.37
CA HIS A 130 24.09 21.92 4.71
C HIS A 130 24.85 20.60 4.89
N GLY A 131 25.60 20.15 3.89
CA GLY A 131 26.40 18.93 3.96
C GLY A 131 25.58 17.64 4.03
N PHE A 132 24.34 17.63 3.52
CA PHE A 132 23.50 16.43 3.48
C PHE A 132 23.87 15.55 2.28
N THR A 133 23.89 14.25 2.51
CA THR A 133 24.05 13.26 1.45
C THR A 133 22.67 12.85 0.93
N PRO A 134 22.30 13.17 -0.33
CA PRO A 134 21.01 12.78 -0.88
C PRO A 134 20.94 11.25 -1.03
N ARG A 135 19.81 10.67 -0.63
CA ARG A 135 19.55 9.24 -0.78
C ARG A 135 18.85 8.90 -2.09
N ALA A 136 18.02 9.80 -2.56
CA ALA A 136 17.28 9.65 -3.81
C ALA A 136 16.92 11.02 -4.39
N ARG A 137 16.51 11.05 -5.64
CA ARG A 137 15.98 12.21 -6.31
C ARG A 137 14.51 11.97 -6.70
N ILE A 138 13.64 12.90 -6.35
CA ILE A 138 12.28 12.90 -6.88
C ILE A 138 12.33 13.32 -8.34
N VAL A 139 12.02 12.42 -9.25
CA VAL A 139 12.04 12.67 -10.70
C VAL A 139 10.77 13.34 -11.16
N ALA A 140 9.61 12.87 -10.70
CA ALA A 140 8.31 13.44 -11.00
C ALA A 140 7.32 13.18 -9.87
N ALA A 141 6.30 14.02 -9.81
CA ALA A 141 5.14 13.84 -8.94
C ALA A 141 3.87 14.17 -9.70
N ALA A 142 2.79 13.46 -9.41
CA ALA A 142 1.49 13.67 -10.02
C ALA A 142 0.35 13.37 -9.04
N LEU A 143 -0.74 14.08 -9.24
CA LEU A 143 -1.99 13.89 -8.53
C LEU A 143 -3.09 13.46 -9.49
N SER A 144 -4.03 12.66 -9.00
CA SER A 144 -5.23 12.29 -9.72
C SER A 144 -6.42 12.19 -8.78
N GLY A 145 -7.56 12.68 -9.22
CA GLY A 145 -8.84 12.33 -8.62
C GLY A 145 -9.33 10.98 -9.14
N ALA A 146 -10.29 10.40 -8.44
CA ALA A 146 -11.02 9.21 -8.84
C ALA A 146 -12.51 9.43 -8.67
N ASP A 147 -13.34 8.58 -9.29
CA ASP A 147 -14.79 8.59 -9.05
C ASP A 147 -15.06 8.35 -7.55
N PRO A 148 -15.81 9.23 -6.88
CA PRO A 148 -16.01 9.16 -5.43
C PRO A 148 -16.78 7.91 -4.97
N THR A 149 -17.50 7.23 -5.84
CA THR A 149 -18.20 5.99 -5.51
C THR A 149 -17.23 4.81 -5.36
N ILE A 150 -16.32 4.65 -6.30
CA ILE A 150 -15.32 3.58 -6.27
C ILE A 150 -14.04 3.98 -5.50
N MET A 151 -13.75 5.27 -5.42
CA MET A 151 -12.66 5.96 -4.68
C MET A 151 -11.23 5.54 -5.05
N LEU A 152 -10.90 4.30 -4.85
CA LEU A 152 -9.53 3.76 -4.70
C LEU A 152 -8.82 3.50 -6.04
N THR A 153 -9.25 4.15 -7.10
CA THR A 153 -8.71 3.96 -8.46
C THR A 153 -7.71 5.03 -8.90
N GLY A 154 -7.34 5.92 -7.99
CA GLY A 154 -6.38 7.00 -8.23
C GLY A 154 -4.93 6.60 -8.55
N PRO A 155 -4.38 5.48 -7.99
CA PRO A 155 -2.98 5.12 -8.20
C PRO A 155 -2.57 4.97 -9.66
N MET A 156 -3.37 4.34 -10.51
CA MET A 156 -3.05 4.09 -11.91
C MET A 156 -2.95 5.37 -12.74
N PRO A 157 -3.97 6.27 -12.76
CA PRO A 157 -3.86 7.52 -13.51
C PRO A 157 -2.77 8.44 -12.94
N ALA A 158 -2.52 8.45 -11.63
CA ALA A 158 -1.42 9.22 -11.05
C ALA A 158 -0.05 8.68 -11.53
N ALA A 159 0.13 7.36 -11.52
CA ALA A 159 1.36 6.72 -12.00
C ALA A 159 1.60 7.04 -13.50
N ARG A 160 0.58 6.92 -14.35
CA ARG A 160 0.70 7.28 -15.79
C ARG A 160 1.11 8.73 -15.98
N LYS A 161 0.52 9.66 -15.22
CA LYS A 161 0.91 11.08 -15.27
C LYS A 161 2.34 11.30 -14.81
N ALA A 162 2.79 10.64 -13.75
CA ALA A 162 4.16 10.75 -13.26
C ALA A 162 5.16 10.20 -14.27
N LEU A 163 4.90 9.03 -14.86
CA LEU A 163 5.72 8.46 -15.92
C LEU A 163 5.81 9.39 -17.15
N ALA A 164 4.69 9.93 -17.60
CA ALA A 164 4.68 10.87 -18.72
C ALA A 164 5.51 12.14 -18.43
N LYS A 165 5.39 12.71 -17.22
CA LYS A 165 6.22 13.86 -16.80
C LYS A 165 7.71 13.52 -16.75
N ALA A 166 8.04 12.31 -16.35
CA ALA A 166 9.42 11.83 -16.27
C ALA A 166 10.00 11.44 -17.65
N GLY A 167 9.16 11.32 -18.67
CA GLY A 167 9.56 10.79 -19.99
C GLY A 167 9.96 9.31 -19.90
N MET A 168 9.34 8.55 -18.99
CA MET A 168 9.67 7.16 -18.72
C MET A 168 8.49 6.22 -19.03
N THR A 169 8.83 4.96 -19.28
CA THR A 169 7.86 3.86 -19.41
C THR A 169 7.82 3.02 -18.13
N ILE A 170 6.74 2.26 -17.94
CA ILE A 170 6.56 1.41 -16.76
C ILE A 170 7.68 0.35 -16.64
N ASP A 171 8.20 -0.16 -17.76
CA ASP A 171 9.25 -1.19 -17.78
C ASP A 171 10.60 -0.71 -17.25
N GLN A 172 10.81 0.61 -17.21
CA GLN A 172 12.02 1.22 -16.67
C GLN A 172 12.01 1.31 -15.15
N ILE A 173 10.87 1.03 -14.52
CA ILE A 173 10.72 1.07 -13.07
C ILE A 173 11.07 -0.29 -12.48
N ASP A 174 12.00 -0.30 -11.54
CA ASP A 174 12.50 -1.52 -10.91
C ASP A 174 11.56 -2.03 -9.83
N LEU A 175 11.07 -1.14 -8.96
CA LEU A 175 10.20 -1.47 -7.82
C LEU A 175 9.05 -0.47 -7.69
N PHE A 176 7.96 -0.94 -7.10
CA PHE A 176 6.77 -0.14 -6.83
C PHE A 176 6.34 -0.30 -5.38
N GLU A 177 5.93 0.79 -4.75
CA GLU A 177 5.18 0.79 -3.51
C GLU A 177 3.78 1.34 -3.77
N VAL A 178 2.78 0.51 -3.55
CA VAL A 178 1.37 0.83 -3.70
C VAL A 178 0.69 0.58 -2.36
N ASN A 179 0.10 1.63 -1.77
CA ASN A 179 -0.53 1.46 -0.46
C ASN A 179 -1.63 0.40 -0.50
N GLU A 180 -1.57 -0.53 0.44
CA GLU A 180 -2.50 -1.63 0.60
C GLU A 180 -3.69 -1.23 1.49
N ALA A 181 -4.43 -0.17 1.11
CA ALA A 181 -5.65 0.18 1.85
C ALA A 181 -6.59 -1.02 1.95
N PHE A 182 -6.71 -1.75 0.84
CA PHE A 182 -7.40 -3.03 0.67
C PHE A 182 -6.63 -3.84 -0.37
N ALA A 183 -6.66 -5.16 -0.29
CA ALA A 183 -5.92 -6.03 -1.22
C ALA A 183 -6.24 -5.75 -2.69
N ALA A 184 -7.49 -5.45 -3.02
CA ALA A 184 -7.92 -5.15 -4.39
C ALA A 184 -7.22 -3.93 -5.02
N VAL A 185 -6.70 -2.99 -4.23
CA VAL A 185 -6.07 -1.77 -4.73
C VAL A 185 -4.73 -2.06 -5.43
N PRO A 186 -3.72 -2.64 -4.77
CA PRO A 186 -2.48 -3.02 -5.44
C PRO A 186 -2.69 -4.13 -6.48
N MET A 187 -3.65 -5.03 -6.28
CA MET A 187 -3.98 -6.06 -7.27
C MET A 187 -4.48 -5.43 -8.58
N ARG A 188 -5.37 -4.44 -8.50
CA ARG A 188 -5.81 -3.68 -9.69
C ARG A 188 -4.67 -2.91 -10.32
N PHE A 189 -3.81 -2.28 -9.52
CA PHE A 189 -2.62 -1.59 -10.03
C PHE A 189 -1.76 -2.56 -10.87
N MET A 190 -1.43 -3.73 -10.33
CA MET A 190 -0.64 -4.74 -11.04
C MET A 190 -1.28 -5.16 -12.34
N LYS A 191 -2.57 -5.45 -12.32
CA LYS A 191 -3.34 -5.88 -13.51
C LYS A 191 -3.40 -4.79 -14.58
N GLU A 192 -3.76 -3.56 -14.19
CA GLU A 192 -3.97 -2.46 -15.14
C GLU A 192 -2.67 -1.89 -15.69
N MET A 193 -1.61 -1.86 -14.89
CA MET A 193 -0.29 -1.36 -15.29
C MET A 193 0.61 -2.45 -15.88
N GLY A 194 0.19 -3.72 -15.86
CA GLY A 194 0.98 -4.84 -16.38
C GLY A 194 2.24 -5.11 -15.57
N VAL A 195 2.20 -4.95 -14.24
CA VAL A 195 3.35 -5.13 -13.34
C VAL A 195 3.21 -6.42 -12.56
N ALA A 196 4.28 -7.23 -12.54
CA ALA A 196 4.30 -8.47 -11.78
C ALA A 196 4.44 -8.21 -10.27
N HIS A 197 3.88 -9.09 -9.44
CA HIS A 197 3.85 -8.93 -7.98
C HIS A 197 5.24 -8.97 -7.33
N ASP A 198 6.23 -9.56 -7.98
CA ASP A 198 7.63 -9.59 -7.52
C ASP A 198 8.32 -8.22 -7.52
N LYS A 199 7.72 -7.23 -8.17
CA LYS A 199 8.17 -5.83 -8.17
C LYS A 199 7.34 -4.91 -7.27
N VAL A 200 6.21 -5.35 -6.75
CA VAL A 200 5.27 -4.52 -5.99
C VAL A 200 5.27 -4.92 -4.53
N ASN A 201 5.46 -3.93 -3.63
CA ASN A 201 5.40 -4.12 -2.18
C ASN A 201 6.25 -5.33 -1.72
N VAL A 202 7.48 -5.36 -2.17
CA VAL A 202 8.37 -6.53 -2.01
C VAL A 202 8.72 -6.85 -0.56
N ASN A 203 8.55 -5.91 0.34
CA ASN A 203 8.73 -6.05 1.78
C ASN A 203 7.39 -6.04 2.56
N GLY A 204 6.30 -6.39 1.89
CA GLY A 204 4.95 -6.27 2.44
C GLY A 204 4.42 -4.84 2.40
N GLY A 205 3.25 -4.61 2.96
CA GLY A 205 2.62 -3.29 2.96
C GLY A 205 1.63 -3.10 4.10
N ALA A 206 0.67 -2.21 3.93
CA ALA A 206 -0.22 -1.75 4.98
C ALA A 206 -1.14 -2.84 5.57
N ILE A 207 -1.41 -3.91 4.85
CA ILE A 207 -2.12 -5.08 5.40
C ILE A 207 -1.33 -5.68 6.55
N ALA A 208 -0.02 -5.75 6.42
CA ALA A 208 0.87 -6.31 7.45
C ALA A 208 1.33 -5.26 8.47
N MET A 209 1.63 -4.04 8.04
CA MET A 209 2.28 -3.02 8.87
C MET A 209 1.35 -1.90 9.33
N GLY A 210 0.12 -1.86 8.81
CA GLY A 210 -0.86 -0.82 9.12
C GLY A 210 -0.77 0.41 8.22
N HIS A 211 -1.78 1.28 8.37
CA HIS A 211 -1.97 2.48 7.56
C HIS A 211 -2.25 3.70 8.44
N PRO A 212 -1.24 4.27 9.09
CA PRO A 212 -1.38 5.53 9.81
C PRO A 212 -1.48 6.67 8.79
N LEU A 213 -2.69 7.03 8.40
CA LEU A 213 -3.07 7.84 7.22
C LEU A 213 -2.08 8.96 6.87
N GLY A 214 -1.74 9.81 7.82
CA GLY A 214 -0.84 10.93 7.61
C GLY A 214 0.64 10.57 7.44
N ALA A 215 1.05 9.39 7.90
CA ALA A 215 2.44 8.92 7.85
C ALA A 215 2.72 7.98 6.68
N THR A 216 1.70 7.29 6.16
CA THR A 216 1.87 6.18 5.20
C THR A 216 2.66 6.57 3.96
N GLY A 217 2.40 7.76 3.37
CA GLY A 217 3.14 8.21 2.19
C GLY A 217 4.65 8.28 2.44
N ALA A 218 5.06 8.80 3.59
CA ALA A 218 6.47 8.85 3.99
C ALA A 218 7.03 7.46 4.32
N MET A 219 6.23 6.58 4.94
CA MET A 219 6.63 5.20 5.25
C MET A 219 6.95 4.41 3.98
N ILE A 220 6.02 4.35 3.03
CA ILE A 220 6.22 3.56 1.79
C ILE A 220 7.35 4.14 0.93
N LEU A 221 7.53 5.46 0.93
CA LEU A 221 8.66 6.08 0.23
C LEU A 221 10.01 5.69 0.86
N ASN A 222 10.12 5.68 2.19
CA ASN A 222 11.32 5.19 2.88
C ASN A 222 11.57 3.71 2.58
N THR A 223 10.54 2.87 2.64
CA THR A 223 10.64 1.44 2.30
C THR A 223 11.17 1.24 0.88
N LEU A 224 10.65 2.00 -0.08
CA LEU A 224 11.09 1.95 -1.47
C LEU A 224 12.55 2.35 -1.63
N ILE A 225 12.96 3.47 -1.03
CA ILE A 225 14.34 3.96 -1.11
C ILE A 225 15.32 2.96 -0.48
N ASP A 226 15.00 2.43 0.69
CA ASP A 226 15.83 1.43 1.36
C ASP A 226 16.02 0.18 0.49
N GLU A 227 14.96 -0.28 -0.15
CA GLU A 227 14.99 -1.48 -0.98
C GLU A 227 15.73 -1.27 -2.32
N LEU A 228 15.55 -0.11 -2.95
CA LEU A 228 16.33 0.27 -4.13
C LEU A 228 17.83 0.29 -3.80
N HIS A 229 18.22 0.88 -2.67
CA HIS A 229 19.61 0.89 -2.23
C HIS A 229 20.14 -0.51 -1.92
N ARG A 230 19.37 -1.31 -1.16
CA ARG A 230 19.76 -2.66 -0.78
C ARG A 230 20.00 -3.56 -1.99
N ARG A 231 19.15 -3.44 -3.02
CA ARG A 231 19.27 -4.22 -4.27
C ARG A 231 20.13 -3.58 -5.33
N GLN A 232 20.68 -2.38 -5.09
CA GLN A 232 21.43 -1.60 -6.08
C GLN A 232 20.60 -1.32 -7.36
N LEU A 233 19.30 -1.06 -7.17
CA LEU A 233 18.35 -0.69 -8.21
C LEU A 233 18.26 0.84 -8.33
N ARG A 234 17.64 1.32 -9.40
CA ARG A 234 17.73 2.73 -9.76
C ARG A 234 16.41 3.50 -9.69
N PHE A 235 15.31 2.90 -10.14
CA PHE A 235 14.04 3.59 -10.29
C PHE A 235 12.92 2.90 -9.50
N GLY A 236 12.12 3.71 -8.82
CA GLY A 236 10.94 3.24 -8.13
C GLY A 236 9.88 4.33 -8.01
#